data_c2a38acaf7a7af8605e9a4ff14e422e9
#
_entry.id   c2a38acaf7a7af8605e9a4ff14e422e9
#
_cell.length_a   1.000
_cell.length_b   1.000
_cell.length_c   1.000
_cell.angle_alpha   90.00
_cell.angle_beta   90.00
_cell.angle_gamma   90.00
#
_symmetry.space_group_name_H-M   'P 1'
#
loop_
_entity.id
_entity.type
_entity.pdbx_description
1 polymer ?
#
loop_
_entity_poly.entity_id
_entity_poly.type
_entity_poly.pdbx_seq_one_letter_code
_entity_poly.pdbx_strand_id
1 'polypeptide(L)'
;MKKLLILGAGTAGTMMANKMRKVLSRSDWDITIVDQYKTHYYQPGFLFIPFGIYNEQDVIKPKNDFFPVGVNVIFSAIEKVEADKNRVLLEDGISLKYDYLIIATGTRTAPEETDGLMGNLWYKDIFDFYTIEGAVALANHFKTWKGGKLVVNITELPYKCPVAPLEFVFFADAFFTERGLRDKVDITYVTPLPGAFTKPRATKMLGELLEQKNINIVPD
;
A
#
# COMPACT_ATOMS: atom_id res chain seq x y z
N MET A 1 -3.25 36.01 6.94
CA MET A 1 -2.64 34.67 7.19
C MET A 1 -2.95 33.80 5.98
N LYS A 2 -1.92 33.25 5.31
CA LYS A 2 -2.07 32.39 4.15
C LYS A 2 -2.53 30.99 4.59
N LYS A 3 -3.37 30.35 3.79
CA LYS A 3 -3.94 29.04 4.08
C LYS A 3 -3.29 27.97 3.21
N LEU A 4 -2.60 27.04 3.86
CA LEU A 4 -2.10 25.80 3.24
C LEU A 4 -3.04 24.67 3.60
N LEU A 5 -3.69 24.07 2.60
CA LEU A 5 -4.55 22.91 2.76
C LEU A 5 -3.86 21.66 2.22
N ILE A 6 -3.81 20.59 3.00
CA ILE A 6 -3.24 19.30 2.64
C ILE A 6 -4.36 18.27 2.63
N LEU A 7 -4.59 17.61 1.50
CA LEU A 7 -5.58 16.56 1.36
C LEU A 7 -4.89 15.20 1.44
N GLY A 8 -5.32 14.38 2.39
CA GLY A 8 -4.74 13.10 2.72
C GLY A 8 -3.66 13.20 3.80
N ALA A 9 -3.84 12.45 4.88
CA ALA A 9 -2.92 12.34 6.01
C ALA A 9 -2.25 10.95 6.08
N GLY A 10 -1.98 10.37 4.92
CA GLY A 10 -1.08 9.24 4.77
C GLY A 10 0.39 9.67 4.94
N THR A 11 1.33 8.83 4.51
CA THR A 11 2.77 9.12 4.64
C THR A 11 3.15 10.47 4.03
N ALA A 12 2.75 10.73 2.78
CA ALA A 12 3.14 11.95 2.08
C ALA A 12 2.55 13.21 2.73
N GLY A 13 1.25 13.22 3.03
CA GLY A 13 0.60 14.38 3.65
C GLY A 13 1.12 14.67 5.04
N THR A 14 1.34 13.65 5.86
CA THR A 14 1.93 13.79 7.20
C THR A 14 3.36 14.34 7.13
N MET A 15 4.19 13.84 6.21
CA MET A 15 5.53 14.38 5.97
C MET A 15 5.48 15.85 5.55
N MET A 16 4.57 16.21 4.66
CA MET A 16 4.38 17.60 4.22
C MET A 16 3.91 18.51 5.35
N ALA A 17 2.94 18.07 6.17
CA ALA A 17 2.48 18.84 7.33
C ALA A 17 3.63 19.13 8.29
N ASN A 18 4.44 18.12 8.62
CA ASN A 18 5.62 18.26 9.47
C ASN A 18 6.68 19.20 8.87
N LYS A 19 7.00 19.03 7.60
CA LYS A 19 7.98 19.85 6.91
C LYS A 19 7.54 21.31 6.80
N MET A 20 6.30 21.53 6.38
CA MET A 20 5.77 22.90 6.22
C MET A 20 5.66 23.59 7.57
N ARG A 21 5.24 22.90 8.64
CA ARG A 21 5.16 23.53 9.97
C ARG A 21 6.50 23.94 10.54
N LYS A 22 7.61 23.30 10.12
CA LYS A 22 8.97 23.68 10.54
C LYS A 22 9.47 24.95 9.84
N VAL A 23 9.06 25.21 8.60
CA VAL A 23 9.60 26.30 7.77
C VAL A 23 8.65 27.48 7.63
N LEU A 24 7.36 27.30 7.84
CA LEU A 24 6.33 28.36 7.75
C LEU A 24 6.00 28.89 9.15
N SER A 25 6.03 30.22 9.32
CA SER A 25 5.72 30.83 10.62
C SER A 25 4.23 30.63 10.97
N ARG A 26 3.93 30.53 12.28
CA ARG A 26 2.54 30.40 12.75
C ARG A 26 1.77 31.73 12.66
N SER A 27 2.46 32.85 12.61
CA SER A 27 1.84 34.18 12.44
C SER A 27 1.31 34.40 11.03
N ASP A 28 1.94 33.77 10.03
CA ASP A 28 1.69 34.06 8.62
C ASP A 28 0.93 32.94 7.91
N TRP A 29 0.95 31.72 8.46
CA TRP A 29 0.41 30.52 7.82
C TRP A 29 -0.51 29.72 8.75
N ASP A 30 -1.70 29.46 8.25
CA ASP A 30 -2.62 28.46 8.75
C ASP A 30 -2.48 27.17 7.93
N ILE A 31 -2.13 26.06 8.58
CA ILE A 31 -1.95 24.76 7.92
C ILE A 31 -3.06 23.83 8.40
N THR A 32 -3.86 23.35 7.46
CA THR A 32 -4.91 22.37 7.71
C THR A 32 -4.65 21.11 6.92
N ILE A 33 -4.79 19.94 7.55
CA ILE A 33 -4.73 18.64 6.91
C ILE A 33 -6.07 17.92 7.07
N VAL A 34 -6.53 17.29 5.99
CA VAL A 34 -7.83 16.60 5.92
C VAL A 34 -7.61 15.15 5.56
N ASP A 35 -8.25 14.24 6.26
CA ASP A 35 -8.31 12.81 5.92
C ASP A 35 -9.60 12.19 6.45
N GLN A 36 -10.12 11.18 5.78
CA GLN A 36 -11.33 10.48 6.23
C GLN A 36 -11.07 9.50 7.39
N TYR A 37 -9.84 8.96 7.50
CA TYR A 37 -9.51 7.93 8.48
C TYR A 37 -8.59 8.45 9.59
N LYS A 38 -8.85 8.03 10.83
CA LYS A 38 -8.02 8.36 12.00
C LYS A 38 -6.80 7.46 12.15
N THR A 39 -6.76 6.36 11.40
CA THR A 39 -5.72 5.34 11.47
C THR A 39 -4.65 5.56 10.40
N HIS A 40 -3.39 5.53 10.82
CA HIS A 40 -2.23 5.47 9.94
C HIS A 40 -1.80 4.03 9.78
N TYR A 41 -1.61 3.61 8.52
CA TYR A 41 -1.09 2.29 8.16
C TYR A 41 0.32 2.42 7.62
N TYR A 42 1.26 1.66 8.17
CA TYR A 42 2.56 1.45 7.56
C TYR A 42 2.43 0.42 6.44
N GLN A 43 1.99 0.87 5.27
CA GLN A 43 1.67 0.00 4.13
C GLN A 43 2.80 -0.94 3.69
N PRO A 44 4.11 -0.55 3.69
CA PRO A 44 5.18 -1.49 3.38
C PRO A 44 5.22 -2.70 4.31
N GLY A 45 4.70 -2.55 5.53
CA GLY A 45 4.61 -3.63 6.52
C GLY A 45 3.60 -4.73 6.17
N PHE A 46 2.63 -4.46 5.30
CA PHE A 46 1.62 -5.45 4.90
C PHE A 46 2.25 -6.67 4.24
N LEU A 47 3.32 -6.47 3.45
CA LEU A 47 4.09 -7.55 2.84
C LEU A 47 4.62 -8.58 3.87
N PHE A 48 4.89 -8.17 5.08
CA PHE A 48 5.52 -9.01 6.11
C PHE A 48 4.51 -9.77 6.97
N ILE A 49 3.24 -9.35 6.97
CA ILE A 49 2.17 -9.97 7.78
C ILE A 49 1.90 -11.42 7.39
N PRO A 50 1.81 -11.81 6.10
CA PRO A 50 1.57 -13.19 5.69
C PRO A 50 2.61 -14.19 6.22
N PHE A 51 3.82 -13.71 6.44
CA PHE A 51 4.96 -14.52 6.89
C PHE A 51 5.20 -14.49 8.40
N GLY A 52 4.36 -13.74 9.15
CA GLY A 52 4.45 -13.63 10.60
C GLY A 52 5.63 -12.79 11.10
N ILE A 53 6.28 -12.01 10.22
CA ILE A 53 7.35 -11.07 10.60
C ILE A 53 6.75 -9.86 11.30
N TYR A 54 5.60 -9.38 10.84
CA TYR A 54 4.76 -8.39 11.50
C TYR A 54 3.38 -8.98 11.77
N ASN A 55 2.72 -8.45 12.79
CA ASN A 55 1.28 -8.62 13.01
C ASN A 55 0.54 -7.32 12.68
N GLU A 56 -0.79 -7.36 12.70
CA GLU A 56 -1.65 -6.21 12.38
C GLU A 56 -1.31 -4.98 13.25
N GLN A 57 -1.04 -5.16 14.54
CA GLN A 57 -0.79 -4.07 15.47
C GLN A 57 0.55 -3.36 15.24
N ASP A 58 1.52 -4.05 14.63
CA ASP A 58 2.83 -3.48 14.33
C ASP A 58 2.75 -2.38 13.25
N VAL A 59 1.74 -2.47 12.36
CA VAL A 59 1.59 -1.60 11.20
C VAL A 59 0.50 -0.53 11.35
N ILE A 60 -0.19 -0.49 12.51
CA ILE A 60 -1.27 0.45 12.81
C ILE A 60 -0.85 1.45 13.88
N LYS A 61 -1.10 2.74 13.62
CA LYS A 61 -0.90 3.82 14.60
C LYS A 61 -2.01 4.86 14.46
N PRO A 62 -2.38 5.56 15.55
CA PRO A 62 -3.24 6.73 15.46
C PRO A 62 -2.56 7.84 14.65
N LYS A 63 -3.25 8.44 13.68
CA LYS A 63 -2.68 9.55 12.87
C LYS A 63 -2.32 10.77 13.72
N ASN A 64 -3.04 11.02 14.80
CA ASN A 64 -2.77 12.14 15.70
C ASN A 64 -1.36 12.13 16.30
N ASP A 65 -0.74 10.96 16.43
CA ASP A 65 0.61 10.82 16.97
C ASP A 65 1.70 11.42 16.06
N PHE A 66 1.35 11.69 14.80
CA PHE A 66 2.30 12.16 13.79
C PHE A 66 2.17 13.63 13.43
N PHE A 67 1.17 14.34 13.95
CA PHE A 67 0.98 15.76 13.61
C PHE A 67 1.72 16.68 14.55
N PRO A 68 2.42 17.70 14.03
CA PRO A 68 3.07 18.69 14.86
C PRO A 68 2.06 19.69 15.42
N VAL A 69 2.37 20.28 16.57
CA VAL A 69 1.59 21.36 17.16
C VAL A 69 1.48 22.54 16.19
N GLY A 70 0.26 23.04 15.97
CA GLY A 70 -0.04 24.16 15.06
C GLY A 70 -0.34 23.73 13.63
N VAL A 71 -0.76 22.48 13.45
CA VAL A 71 -1.49 21.98 12.28
C VAL A 71 -2.90 21.62 12.71
N ASN A 72 -3.90 22.15 12.00
CA ASN A 72 -5.30 21.81 12.20
C ASN A 72 -5.59 20.50 11.49
N VAL A 73 -6.23 19.57 12.18
CA VAL A 73 -6.57 18.24 11.64
C VAL A 73 -8.09 18.11 11.55
N ILE A 74 -8.57 17.76 10.37
CA ILE A 74 -10.00 17.50 10.12
C ILE A 74 -10.13 16.07 9.61
N PHE A 75 -10.94 15.28 10.30
CA PHE A 75 -11.28 13.93 9.88
C PHE A 75 -12.65 13.92 9.21
N SER A 76 -12.64 14.09 7.89
CA SER A 76 -13.82 14.02 7.01
C SER A 76 -13.39 13.59 5.62
N ALA A 77 -14.28 12.94 4.90
CA ALA A 77 -14.03 12.58 3.51
C ALA A 77 -14.10 13.82 2.60
N ILE A 78 -13.33 13.77 1.52
CA ILE A 78 -13.26 14.83 0.52
C ILE A 78 -14.31 14.54 -0.54
N GLU A 79 -15.32 15.39 -0.65
CA GLU A 79 -16.34 15.28 -1.69
C GLU A 79 -15.81 15.83 -3.02
N LYS A 80 -15.28 17.06 -3.02
CA LYS A 80 -14.90 17.75 -4.24
C LYS A 80 -13.82 18.80 -4.05
N VAL A 81 -12.92 18.90 -5.03
CA VAL A 81 -11.97 20.02 -5.17
C VAL A 81 -12.50 20.97 -6.25
N GLU A 82 -12.83 22.19 -5.88
CA GLU A 82 -13.23 23.26 -6.81
C GLU A 82 -12.05 24.21 -7.01
N ALA A 83 -11.14 23.82 -7.91
CA ALA A 83 -9.88 24.52 -8.13
C ALA A 83 -10.07 25.99 -8.54
N ASP A 84 -11.05 26.26 -9.40
CA ASP A 84 -11.36 27.62 -9.88
C ASP A 84 -11.81 28.58 -8.77
N LYS A 85 -12.26 28.01 -7.63
CA LYS A 85 -12.74 28.77 -6.47
C LYS A 85 -11.75 28.70 -5.30
N ASN A 86 -10.61 28.04 -5.46
CA ASN A 86 -9.67 27.75 -4.38
C ASN A 86 -10.37 27.17 -3.14
N ARG A 87 -11.21 26.13 -3.37
CA ARG A 87 -12.10 25.57 -2.35
C ARG A 87 -12.16 24.06 -2.43
N VAL A 88 -12.25 23.43 -1.25
CA VAL A 88 -12.54 22.00 -1.11
C VAL A 88 -13.84 21.83 -0.33
N LEU A 89 -14.71 20.96 -0.80
CA LEU A 89 -15.94 20.53 -0.12
C LEU A 89 -15.69 19.19 0.53
N LEU A 90 -16.14 19.05 1.79
CA LEU A 90 -16.09 17.81 2.54
C LEU A 90 -17.50 17.21 2.62
N GLU A 91 -17.59 15.88 2.77
CA GLU A 91 -18.88 15.17 2.82
C GLU A 91 -19.78 15.60 4.00
N ASP A 92 -19.21 16.11 5.08
CA ASP A 92 -19.95 16.68 6.22
C ASP A 92 -20.50 18.09 5.98
N GLY A 93 -20.34 18.61 4.77
CA GLY A 93 -20.80 19.94 4.36
C GLY A 93 -19.83 21.08 4.67
N ILE A 94 -18.68 20.80 5.28
CA ILE A 94 -17.65 21.82 5.54
C ILE A 94 -17.01 22.24 4.22
N SER A 95 -16.84 23.57 4.06
CA SER A 95 -16.17 24.17 2.91
C SER A 95 -14.87 24.85 3.35
N LEU A 96 -13.75 24.39 2.82
CA LEU A 96 -12.41 24.89 3.15
C LEU A 96 -11.84 25.69 1.97
N LYS A 97 -11.49 26.95 2.23
CA LYS A 97 -10.76 27.81 1.27
C LYS A 97 -9.26 27.66 1.50
N TYR A 98 -8.48 27.79 0.44
CA TYR A 98 -7.03 27.71 0.49
C TYR A 98 -6.37 28.75 -0.43
N ASP A 99 -5.13 29.14 -0.10
CA ASP A 99 -4.23 29.87 -0.98
C ASP A 99 -3.28 28.87 -1.70
N TYR A 100 -2.93 27.77 -1.01
CA TYR A 100 -2.08 26.69 -1.52
C TYR A 100 -2.71 25.33 -1.17
N LEU A 101 -2.70 24.43 -2.14
CA LEU A 101 -3.25 23.09 -2.01
C LEU A 101 -2.15 22.04 -2.28
N ILE A 102 -2.06 21.07 -1.38
CA ILE A 102 -1.27 19.85 -1.57
C ILE A 102 -2.24 18.66 -1.62
N ILE A 103 -2.20 17.89 -2.71
CA ILE A 103 -2.98 16.66 -2.85
C ILE A 103 -2.05 15.47 -2.56
N ALA A 104 -2.33 14.76 -1.48
CA ALA A 104 -1.56 13.63 -0.97
C ALA A 104 -2.49 12.46 -0.57
N THR A 105 -3.59 12.30 -1.31
CA THR A 105 -4.67 11.32 -1.02
C THR A 105 -4.25 9.88 -1.27
N GLY A 106 -3.13 9.64 -1.95
CA GLY A 106 -2.64 8.31 -2.24
C GLY A 106 -3.45 7.59 -3.32
N THR A 107 -3.37 6.27 -3.29
CA THR A 107 -4.08 5.36 -4.21
C THR A 107 -4.71 4.21 -3.41
N ARG A 108 -5.78 3.64 -3.92
CA ARG A 108 -6.33 2.36 -3.48
C ARG A 108 -6.10 1.29 -4.55
N THR A 109 -6.10 0.04 -4.18
CA THR A 109 -6.26 -1.08 -5.11
C THR A 109 -7.72 -1.14 -5.59
N ALA A 110 -7.92 -1.58 -6.82
CA ALA A 110 -9.23 -1.70 -7.45
C ALA A 110 -9.45 -3.15 -7.97
N PRO A 111 -9.52 -4.15 -7.07
CA PRO A 111 -9.67 -5.54 -7.48
C PRO A 111 -10.96 -5.79 -8.24
N GLU A 112 -11.97 -4.94 -8.07
CA GLU A 112 -13.24 -4.95 -8.80
C GLU A 112 -13.08 -4.71 -10.31
N GLU A 113 -11.97 -4.13 -10.77
CA GLU A 113 -11.68 -3.88 -12.18
C GLU A 113 -11.12 -5.13 -12.90
N THR A 114 -10.78 -6.18 -12.17
CA THR A 114 -10.32 -7.46 -12.73
C THR A 114 -11.43 -8.50 -12.65
N ASP A 115 -11.96 -8.91 -13.79
CA ASP A 115 -13.07 -9.87 -13.87
C ASP A 115 -12.76 -11.18 -13.14
N GLY A 116 -13.67 -11.59 -12.26
CA GLY A 116 -13.57 -12.81 -11.49
C GLY A 116 -12.69 -12.75 -10.24
N LEU A 117 -11.93 -11.67 -10.03
CA LEU A 117 -11.01 -11.55 -8.88
C LEU A 117 -11.78 -11.52 -7.56
N MET A 118 -12.82 -10.68 -7.46
CA MET A 118 -13.67 -10.54 -6.27
C MET A 118 -14.82 -11.54 -6.25
N GLY A 119 -14.57 -12.80 -6.58
CA GLY A 119 -15.57 -13.87 -6.54
C GLY A 119 -15.65 -14.58 -5.17
N ASN A 120 -16.25 -15.77 -5.16
CA ASN A 120 -16.46 -16.58 -3.96
C ASN A 120 -15.15 -17.03 -3.27
N LEU A 121 -14.01 -16.94 -3.97
CA LEU A 121 -12.70 -17.32 -3.49
C LEU A 121 -11.91 -16.14 -2.89
N TRP A 122 -12.43 -14.91 -3.01
CA TRP A 122 -11.77 -13.72 -2.45
C TRP A 122 -11.60 -13.85 -0.94
N TYR A 123 -10.36 -13.70 -0.47
CA TYR A 123 -9.90 -13.92 0.90
C TYR A 123 -10.11 -15.35 1.44
N LYS A 124 -10.27 -16.34 0.53
CA LYS A 124 -10.25 -17.77 0.85
C LYS A 124 -9.09 -18.48 0.17
N ASP A 125 -9.00 -18.34 -1.17
CA ASP A 125 -7.94 -18.89 -2.01
C ASP A 125 -7.31 -17.82 -2.93
N ILE A 126 -7.93 -16.63 -3.00
CA ILE A 126 -7.41 -15.46 -3.72
C ILE A 126 -7.21 -14.33 -2.71
N PHE A 127 -6.01 -13.77 -2.67
CA PHE A 127 -5.62 -12.77 -1.68
C PHE A 127 -4.86 -11.63 -2.33
N ASP A 128 -4.86 -10.46 -1.69
CA ASP A 128 -3.86 -9.43 -1.89
C ASP A 128 -3.02 -9.27 -0.61
N PHE A 129 -1.90 -8.57 -0.72
CA PHE A 129 -1.08 -8.12 0.41
C PHE A 129 -0.80 -6.61 0.34
N TYR A 130 -1.64 -5.90 -0.41
CA TYR A 130 -1.63 -4.43 -0.53
C TYR A 130 -2.65 -3.76 0.39
N THR A 131 -3.57 -4.54 0.97
CA THR A 131 -4.50 -4.14 2.01
C THR A 131 -4.19 -4.87 3.31
N ILE A 132 -4.59 -4.30 4.44
CA ILE A 132 -4.38 -4.96 5.73
C ILE A 132 -5.27 -6.20 5.86
N GLU A 133 -6.50 -6.11 5.36
CA GLU A 133 -7.48 -7.18 5.35
C GLU A 133 -6.96 -8.39 4.55
N GLY A 134 -6.43 -8.14 3.35
CA GLY A 134 -5.86 -9.18 2.50
C GLY A 134 -4.61 -9.81 3.10
N ALA A 135 -3.70 -9.01 3.64
CA ALA A 135 -2.48 -9.51 4.28
C ALA A 135 -2.79 -10.38 5.52
N VAL A 136 -3.76 -9.98 6.34
CA VAL A 136 -4.20 -10.75 7.52
C VAL A 136 -4.93 -12.03 7.11
N ALA A 137 -5.80 -11.97 6.09
CA ALA A 137 -6.48 -13.15 5.56
C ALA A 137 -5.47 -14.18 5.03
N LEU A 138 -4.47 -13.72 4.26
CA LEU A 138 -3.41 -14.58 3.74
C LEU A 138 -2.54 -15.17 4.86
N ALA A 139 -2.20 -14.39 5.89
CA ALA A 139 -1.49 -14.89 7.06
C ALA A 139 -2.25 -16.03 7.74
N ASN A 140 -3.56 -15.88 7.90
CA ASN A 140 -4.40 -16.91 8.50
C ASN A 140 -4.50 -18.17 7.61
N HIS A 141 -4.58 -18.00 6.29
CA HIS A 141 -4.54 -19.11 5.35
C HIS A 141 -3.22 -19.89 5.45
N PHE A 142 -2.08 -19.20 5.47
CA PHE A 142 -0.75 -19.82 5.56
C PHE A 142 -0.51 -20.59 6.86
N LYS A 143 -1.21 -20.30 7.95
CA LYS A 143 -1.11 -21.07 9.23
C LYS A 143 -1.51 -22.53 9.06
N THR A 144 -2.50 -22.80 8.22
CA THR A 144 -3.08 -24.14 8.03
C THR A 144 -2.74 -24.79 6.69
N TRP A 145 -2.29 -24.00 5.73
CA TRP A 145 -1.97 -24.49 4.39
C TRP A 145 -0.76 -25.44 4.41
N LYS A 146 -0.88 -26.59 3.77
CA LYS A 146 0.13 -27.66 3.79
C LYS A 146 0.91 -27.81 2.49
N GLY A 147 0.67 -26.95 1.53
CA GLY A 147 1.28 -26.95 0.21
C GLY A 147 0.27 -26.97 -0.91
N GLY A 148 0.74 -26.93 -2.12
CA GLY A 148 -0.01 -26.83 -3.37
C GLY A 148 0.59 -25.77 -4.30
N LYS A 149 -0.21 -25.19 -5.18
CA LYS A 149 0.24 -24.16 -6.10
C LYS A 149 0.05 -22.79 -5.48
N LEU A 150 1.14 -22.02 -5.39
CA LEU A 150 1.14 -20.59 -5.00
C LEU A 150 1.44 -19.75 -6.23
N VAL A 151 0.45 -19.04 -6.74
CA VAL A 151 0.59 -18.14 -7.88
C VAL A 151 0.62 -16.71 -7.39
N VAL A 152 1.70 -15.99 -7.66
CA VAL A 152 1.80 -14.54 -7.42
C VAL A 152 1.63 -13.86 -8.77
N ASN A 153 0.47 -13.22 -8.97
CA ASN A 153 0.07 -12.66 -10.24
C ASN A 153 0.03 -11.13 -10.18
N ILE A 154 0.71 -10.48 -11.11
CA ILE A 154 0.59 -9.05 -11.37
C ILE A 154 -0.42 -8.87 -12.49
N THR A 155 -1.57 -8.26 -12.17
CA THR A 155 -2.71 -8.18 -13.09
C THR A 155 -2.55 -7.12 -14.18
N GLU A 156 -1.80 -6.04 -13.91
CA GLU A 156 -1.66 -4.93 -14.86
C GLU A 156 -0.41 -4.06 -14.58
N LEU A 157 -0.12 -3.15 -15.51
CA LEU A 157 0.86 -2.08 -15.39
C LEU A 157 0.16 -0.71 -15.57
N PRO A 158 0.57 0.33 -14.84
CA PRO A 158 1.52 0.33 -13.71
C PRO A 158 0.90 -0.18 -12.42
N TYR A 159 1.68 -0.81 -11.57
CA TYR A 159 1.23 -1.26 -10.25
C TYR A 159 2.01 -0.56 -9.12
N LYS A 160 1.37 -0.49 -7.96
CA LYS A 160 1.96 0.12 -6.77
C LYS A 160 3.10 -0.77 -6.26
N CYS A 161 4.26 -0.15 -5.95
CA CYS A 161 5.44 -0.85 -5.45
C CYS A 161 5.90 -2.00 -6.36
N PRO A 162 6.60 -1.72 -7.46
CA PRO A 162 6.93 -2.73 -8.49
C PRO A 162 7.86 -3.86 -8.01
N VAL A 163 8.44 -3.76 -6.83
CA VAL A 163 9.32 -4.77 -6.25
C VAL A 163 8.56 -5.74 -5.33
N ALA A 164 7.46 -5.30 -4.70
CA ALA A 164 6.78 -6.06 -3.66
C ALA A 164 6.29 -7.46 -4.09
N PRO A 165 5.73 -7.70 -5.29
CA PRO A 165 5.37 -9.06 -5.71
C PRO A 165 6.58 -9.99 -5.83
N LEU A 166 7.72 -9.46 -6.27
CA LEU A 166 8.96 -10.22 -6.36
C LEU A 166 9.55 -10.51 -4.97
N GLU A 167 9.52 -9.54 -4.06
CA GLU A 167 9.89 -9.75 -2.66
C GLU A 167 9.00 -10.81 -2.01
N PHE A 168 7.70 -10.79 -2.32
CA PHE A 168 6.75 -11.77 -1.79
C PHE A 168 7.13 -13.19 -2.16
N VAL A 169 7.51 -13.49 -3.41
CA VAL A 169 7.89 -14.86 -3.81
C VAL A 169 9.16 -15.32 -3.08
N PHE A 170 10.12 -14.44 -2.83
CA PHE A 170 11.31 -14.77 -2.06
C PHE A 170 11.02 -14.98 -0.58
N PHE A 171 10.12 -14.20 0.02
CA PHE A 171 9.64 -14.43 1.39
C PHE A 171 8.87 -15.75 1.48
N ALA A 172 8.04 -16.07 0.49
CA ALA A 172 7.33 -17.35 0.43
C ALA A 172 8.29 -18.54 0.36
N ASP A 173 9.32 -18.47 -0.49
CA ASP A 173 10.36 -19.49 -0.58
C ASP A 173 11.04 -19.74 0.77
N ALA A 174 11.49 -18.67 1.45
CA ALA A 174 12.12 -18.75 2.76
C ALA A 174 11.17 -19.32 3.82
N PHE A 175 9.96 -18.78 3.89
CA PHE A 175 8.94 -19.17 4.86
C PHE A 175 8.55 -20.65 4.78
N PHE A 176 8.35 -21.16 3.59
CA PHE A 176 8.04 -22.59 3.40
C PHE A 176 9.26 -23.48 3.57
N THR A 177 10.46 -22.99 3.29
CA THR A 177 11.71 -23.69 3.59
C THR A 177 11.90 -23.89 5.10
N GLU A 178 11.76 -22.82 5.89
CA GLU A 178 11.85 -22.88 7.36
C GLU A 178 10.83 -23.81 7.99
N ARG A 179 9.67 -23.98 7.36
CA ARG A 179 8.61 -24.90 7.80
C ARG A 179 8.73 -26.32 7.30
N GLY A 180 9.75 -26.65 6.49
CA GLY A 180 9.91 -27.96 5.87
C GLY A 180 8.79 -28.30 4.89
N LEU A 181 8.20 -27.30 4.25
CA LEU A 181 7.09 -27.43 3.30
C LEU A 181 7.48 -27.05 1.87
N ARG A 182 8.70 -26.54 1.64
CA ARG A 182 9.09 -25.97 0.35
C ARG A 182 8.88 -26.94 -0.83
N ASP A 183 9.21 -28.20 -0.64
CA ASP A 183 9.05 -29.26 -1.67
C ASP A 183 7.59 -29.59 -1.98
N LYS A 184 6.65 -29.13 -1.14
CA LYS A 184 5.21 -29.29 -1.33
C LYS A 184 4.55 -28.05 -1.94
N VAL A 185 5.32 -27.00 -2.19
CA VAL A 185 4.82 -25.71 -2.71
C VAL A 185 5.40 -25.45 -4.09
N ASP A 186 4.54 -25.41 -5.09
CA ASP A 186 4.89 -25.00 -6.44
C ASP A 186 4.64 -23.49 -6.56
N ILE A 187 5.72 -22.71 -6.59
CA ILE A 187 5.64 -21.23 -6.65
C ILE A 187 5.77 -20.77 -8.10
N THR A 188 4.79 -20.02 -8.56
CA THR A 188 4.78 -19.40 -9.88
C THR A 188 4.60 -17.88 -9.75
N TYR A 189 5.49 -17.12 -10.40
CA TYR A 189 5.45 -15.68 -10.51
C TYR A 189 5.00 -15.28 -11.92
N VAL A 190 3.81 -14.68 -12.02
CA VAL A 190 3.21 -14.23 -13.28
C VAL A 190 3.35 -12.71 -13.37
N THR A 191 3.90 -12.20 -14.46
CA THR A 191 4.20 -10.79 -14.61
C THR A 191 3.95 -10.29 -16.04
N PRO A 192 3.36 -9.11 -16.23
CA PRO A 192 3.23 -8.48 -17.54
C PRO A 192 4.53 -7.81 -18.03
N LEU A 193 5.66 -8.11 -17.39
CA LEU A 193 6.99 -7.70 -17.82
C LEU A 193 7.63 -8.80 -18.68
N PRO A 194 8.53 -8.46 -19.62
CA PRO A 194 9.23 -9.44 -20.45
C PRO A 194 10.29 -10.27 -19.67
N GLY A 195 10.20 -10.31 -18.36
CA GLY A 195 11.09 -11.04 -17.47
C GLY A 195 10.89 -10.66 -16.01
N ALA A 196 11.80 -11.07 -15.13
CA ALA A 196 11.64 -10.94 -13.69
C ALA A 196 11.52 -9.50 -13.18
N PHE A 197 12.06 -8.50 -13.90
CA PHE A 197 12.01 -7.10 -13.48
C PHE A 197 12.15 -6.12 -14.67
N THR A 198 12.10 -4.82 -14.39
CA THR A 198 12.04 -3.74 -15.41
C THR A 198 13.39 -3.40 -16.06
N LYS A 199 14.52 -3.62 -15.38
CA LYS A 199 15.84 -3.23 -15.86
C LYS A 199 16.60 -4.47 -16.32
N PRO A 200 17.28 -4.47 -17.50
CA PRO A 200 17.89 -5.68 -18.07
C PRO A 200 18.83 -6.40 -17.11
N ARG A 201 19.72 -5.67 -16.43
CA ARG A 201 20.65 -6.27 -15.47
C ARG A 201 19.93 -6.91 -14.28
N ALA A 202 18.94 -6.21 -13.72
CA ALA A 202 18.14 -6.75 -12.61
C ALA A 202 17.27 -7.92 -13.05
N THR A 203 16.66 -7.85 -14.25
CA THR A 203 15.89 -8.95 -14.85
C THR A 203 16.71 -10.21 -14.96
N LYS A 204 17.95 -10.12 -15.46
CA LYS A 204 18.85 -11.27 -15.59
C LYS A 204 19.19 -11.88 -14.21
N MET A 205 19.70 -11.06 -13.28
CA MET A 205 20.11 -11.54 -11.95
C MET A 205 18.93 -12.14 -11.16
N LEU A 206 17.77 -11.51 -11.20
CA LEU A 206 16.59 -11.96 -10.47
C LEU A 206 15.96 -13.19 -11.13
N GLY A 207 15.98 -13.29 -12.47
CA GLY A 207 15.56 -14.48 -13.19
C GLY A 207 16.42 -15.71 -12.86
N GLU A 208 17.75 -15.56 -12.87
CA GLU A 208 18.68 -16.61 -12.45
C GLU A 208 18.44 -17.05 -10.98
N LEU A 209 18.12 -16.09 -10.09
CA LEU A 209 17.82 -16.40 -8.69
C LEU A 209 16.48 -17.12 -8.51
N LEU A 210 15.44 -16.75 -9.28
CA LEU A 210 14.17 -17.46 -9.30
C LEU A 210 14.34 -18.91 -9.75
N GLU A 211 15.10 -19.13 -10.83
CA GLU A 211 15.43 -20.47 -11.35
C GLU A 211 16.15 -21.32 -10.30
N GLN A 212 17.20 -20.78 -9.65
CA GLN A 212 17.94 -21.47 -8.59
C GLN A 212 17.06 -21.89 -7.41
N LYS A 213 15.98 -21.16 -7.16
CA LYS A 213 15.00 -21.43 -6.10
C LYS A 213 13.82 -22.28 -6.54
N ASN A 214 13.82 -22.79 -7.75
CA ASN A 214 12.71 -23.53 -8.36
C ASN A 214 11.39 -22.71 -8.26
N ILE A 215 11.45 -21.44 -8.61
CA ILE A 215 10.29 -20.54 -8.74
C ILE A 215 10.05 -20.34 -10.23
N ASN A 216 8.89 -20.79 -10.71
CA ASN A 216 8.51 -20.62 -12.10
C ASN A 216 8.21 -19.15 -12.39
N ILE A 217 8.66 -18.65 -13.55
CA ILE A 217 8.30 -17.33 -14.03
C ILE A 217 7.49 -17.45 -15.32
N VAL A 218 6.38 -16.73 -15.39
CA VAL A 218 5.56 -16.61 -16.58
C VAL A 218 5.53 -15.12 -16.96
N PRO A 219 6.42 -14.69 -17.86
CA PRO A 219 6.44 -13.33 -18.37
C PRO A 219 5.41 -13.14 -19.48
N ASP A 220 5.06 -11.88 -19.82
CA ASP A 220 4.27 -11.52 -20.99
C ASP A 220 5.13 -11.48 -22.25
#